data_113126f8a931443052d3e7ccc6a2f43d
#
_entry.id   113126f8a931443052d3e7ccc6a2f43d
#
_cell.length_a   1.000
_cell.length_b   1.000
_cell.length_c   1.000
_cell.angle_alpha   90.00
_cell.angle_beta   90.00
_cell.angle_gamma   90.00
#
_symmetry.space_group_name_H-M   'P 1'
#
loop_
_entity.id
_entity.type
_entity.pdbx_description
1 polymer ?
#
loop_
_entity_poly.entity_id
_entity_poly.type
_entity_poly.pdbx_seq_one_letter_code
_entity_poly.pdbx_strand_id
1 'polypeptide(L)'
;PFYGYYWTEDGKYILYAKDKDGDENLNIFAVSPNEKVAAGKLPKSRNLTPMKDVAAQIYATSKKNPDVLMIGVNDRDKAWHDLYRLTISTGKLELMYENKDRITGYDFDWDDNLRVLYQTDEKGNTQFLYKNGDALTPIYETSVTEQASISGWNEDNSKFYLITNKGELNLTTLYLMDPVTKELTYIESDPKKKVDFGGLSLDRNTRKIISTSYTADKTVYFWRDKTWEENYNFLQQKFPGREVDFQS
;
A
#
# COMPACT_ATOMS: atom_id res chain seq x y z
N PRO A 1 9.09 -3.60 21.07
CA PRO A 1 9.82 -4.05 19.87
C PRO A 1 9.88 -2.96 18.80
N PHE A 2 10.71 -3.20 17.78
CA PHE A 2 10.91 -2.30 16.65
C PHE A 2 10.41 -3.01 15.38
N TYR A 3 9.51 -2.35 14.65
CA TYR A 3 8.79 -2.96 13.52
C TYR A 3 9.19 -2.31 12.19
N GLY A 4 10.46 -2.46 11.81
CA GLY A 4 10.95 -1.96 10.54
C GLY A 4 11.15 -0.43 10.50
N TYR A 5 11.77 0.03 9.42
CA TYR A 5 11.97 1.45 9.14
C TYR A 5 11.96 1.69 7.63
N TYR A 6 11.66 2.91 7.23
CA TYR A 6 11.77 3.34 5.84
C TYR A 6 12.05 4.85 5.76
N TRP A 7 12.61 5.27 4.64
CA TRP A 7 12.88 6.66 4.36
C TRP A 7 11.65 7.34 3.77
N THR A 8 11.46 8.63 4.11
CA THR A 8 10.61 9.47 3.26
C THR A 8 11.29 9.67 1.92
N GLU A 9 10.51 9.83 0.86
CA GLU A 9 11.04 9.91 -0.50
C GLU A 9 11.98 11.10 -0.75
N ASP A 10 11.78 12.19 -0.02
CA ASP A 10 12.66 13.35 -0.06
C ASP A 10 13.92 13.18 0.83
N GLY A 11 14.08 12.04 1.48
CA GLY A 11 15.21 11.72 2.35
C GLY A 11 15.32 12.57 3.63
N LYS A 12 14.28 13.33 3.99
CA LYS A 12 14.32 14.21 5.16
C LYS A 12 14.14 13.48 6.47
N TYR A 13 13.39 12.36 6.44
CA TYR A 13 13.09 11.60 7.63
C TYR A 13 13.30 10.11 7.41
N ILE A 14 13.69 9.42 8.49
CA ILE A 14 13.54 7.99 8.67
C ILE A 14 12.31 7.79 9.56
N LEU A 15 11.36 7.01 9.11
CA LEU A 15 10.14 6.67 9.82
C LEU A 15 10.25 5.25 10.37
N TYR A 16 9.70 5.02 11.54
CA TYR A 16 9.60 3.69 12.13
C TYR A 16 8.42 3.59 13.09
N ALA A 17 7.94 2.38 13.32
CA ALA A 17 6.91 2.10 14.31
C ALA A 17 7.50 1.29 15.46
N LYS A 18 7.11 1.61 16.68
CA LYS A 18 7.41 0.81 17.86
C LYS A 18 6.31 0.94 18.89
N ASP A 19 6.19 -0.07 19.71
CA ASP A 19 5.38 -0.10 20.91
C ASP A 19 6.17 0.36 22.15
N LYS A 20 5.50 0.43 23.27
CA LYS A 20 6.11 0.67 24.56
C LYS A 20 6.03 -0.61 25.38
N ASP A 21 7.19 -1.20 25.66
CA ASP A 21 7.34 -2.35 26.58
C ASP A 21 6.50 -3.60 26.20
N GLY A 22 6.16 -3.75 24.92
CA GLY A 22 5.39 -4.90 24.42
C GLY A 22 3.87 -4.75 24.58
N ASP A 23 3.36 -3.52 24.73
CA ASP A 23 1.92 -3.25 24.87
C ASP A 23 1.14 -3.30 23.55
N GLU A 24 1.83 -3.57 22.41
CA GLU A 24 1.30 -3.64 21.07
C GLU A 24 0.62 -2.35 20.55
N ASN A 25 0.64 -1.27 21.34
CA ASN A 25 0.18 0.05 20.93
C ASN A 25 1.26 0.74 20.11
N LEU A 26 1.34 0.41 18.82
CA LEU A 26 2.34 0.96 17.93
C LEU A 26 2.18 2.46 17.74
N ASN A 27 3.26 3.19 17.97
CA ASN A 27 3.36 4.61 17.67
C ASN A 27 4.31 4.82 16.48
N ILE A 28 4.05 5.87 15.69
CA ILE A 28 4.86 6.26 14.54
C ILE A 28 5.89 7.30 15.00
N PHE A 29 7.14 7.07 14.67
CA PHE A 29 8.25 7.94 14.99
C PHE A 29 8.95 8.44 13.74
N ALA A 30 9.50 9.66 13.82
CA ALA A 30 10.35 10.25 12.80
C ALA A 30 11.69 10.67 13.36
N VAL A 31 12.76 10.45 12.61
CA VAL A 31 14.11 10.93 12.86
C VAL A 31 14.58 11.71 11.66
N SER A 32 15.12 12.92 11.86
CA SER A 32 15.83 13.64 10.80
C SER A 32 17.31 13.22 10.79
N PRO A 33 17.80 12.44 9.83
CA PRO A 33 19.17 11.96 9.82
C PRO A 33 20.19 13.08 9.58
N ASN A 34 19.73 14.20 9.02
CA ASN A 34 20.55 15.37 8.74
C ASN A 34 20.60 16.39 9.89
N GLU A 35 19.95 16.08 11.03
CA GLU A 35 20.03 16.93 12.22
C GLU A 35 21.47 16.99 12.73
N LYS A 36 21.99 18.22 12.91
CA LYS A 36 23.32 18.42 13.47
C LYS A 36 23.32 18.13 14.95
N VAL A 37 24.02 17.09 15.36
CA VAL A 37 24.18 16.67 16.75
C VAL A 37 25.66 16.64 17.15
N ALA A 38 25.93 16.69 18.45
CA ALA A 38 27.31 16.56 18.96
C ALA A 38 27.89 15.18 18.63
N ALA A 39 29.22 15.11 18.52
CA ALA A 39 29.93 13.86 18.24
C ALA A 39 29.53 12.74 19.23
N GLY A 40 29.18 11.57 18.70
CA GLY A 40 28.72 10.41 19.47
C GLY A 40 27.26 10.49 19.93
N LYS A 41 26.49 11.51 19.52
CA LYS A 41 25.03 11.59 19.76
C LYS A 41 24.26 11.21 18.50
N LEU A 42 23.08 10.65 18.70
CA LEU A 42 22.13 10.37 17.63
C LEU A 42 21.11 11.50 17.50
N PRO A 43 20.59 11.74 16.29
CA PRO A 43 19.46 12.64 16.08
C PRO A 43 18.26 12.28 16.98
N LYS A 44 17.50 13.30 17.38
CA LYS A 44 16.36 13.08 18.26
C LYS A 44 15.20 12.42 17.52
N SER A 45 14.73 11.33 18.08
CA SER A 45 13.48 10.71 17.63
C SER A 45 12.28 11.48 18.15
N ARG A 46 11.31 11.72 17.28
CA ARG A 46 10.06 12.42 17.58
C ARG A 46 8.89 11.46 17.40
N ASN A 47 8.06 11.27 18.44
CA ASN A 47 6.81 10.55 18.34
C ASN A 47 5.78 11.42 17.61
N LEU A 48 5.24 10.94 16.51
CA LEU A 48 4.24 11.63 15.69
C LEU A 48 2.80 11.32 16.13
N THR A 49 2.61 10.22 16.88
CA THR A 49 1.32 9.78 17.43
C THR A 49 1.39 9.58 18.94
N PRO A 50 1.68 10.65 19.72
CA PRO A 50 1.99 10.56 21.16
C PRO A 50 0.72 10.39 22.03
N MET A 51 -0.21 9.55 21.60
CA MET A 51 -1.44 9.26 22.31
C MET A 51 -1.26 8.06 23.23
N LYS A 52 -1.91 8.08 24.40
CA LYS A 52 -1.81 7.00 25.37
C LYS A 52 -2.77 5.87 25.01
N ASP A 53 -2.30 4.64 25.13
CA ASP A 53 -3.09 3.42 24.89
C ASP A 53 -3.76 3.40 23.49
N VAL A 54 -3.06 3.95 22.47
CA VAL A 54 -3.53 4.08 21.10
C VAL A 54 -2.54 3.43 20.16
N ALA A 55 -3.05 2.61 19.26
CA ALA A 55 -2.29 2.05 18.15
C ALA A 55 -2.46 2.91 16.90
N ALA A 56 -1.33 3.19 16.24
CA ALA A 56 -1.30 3.84 14.94
C ALA A 56 -0.75 2.89 13.88
N GLN A 57 -1.33 2.96 12.68
CA GLN A 57 -0.97 2.12 11.55
C GLN A 57 -0.85 2.98 10.30
N ILE A 58 0.18 2.75 9.48
CA ILE A 58 0.36 3.45 8.22
C ILE A 58 -0.37 2.68 7.12
N TYR A 59 -1.29 3.36 6.43
CA TYR A 59 -2.00 2.80 5.27
C TYR A 59 -1.33 3.17 3.95
N ALA A 60 -0.85 4.42 3.84
CA ALA A 60 -0.17 4.86 2.63
C ALA A 60 0.79 6.04 2.89
N THR A 61 1.81 6.16 2.06
CA THR A 61 2.59 7.38 1.88
C THR A 61 1.95 8.22 0.79
N SER A 62 1.95 9.55 0.94
CA SER A 62 1.43 10.43 -0.10
C SER A 62 2.28 10.33 -1.37
N LYS A 63 1.62 10.20 -2.50
CA LYS A 63 2.25 10.18 -3.82
C LYS A 63 2.62 11.58 -4.32
N LYS A 64 2.03 12.62 -3.72
CA LYS A 64 2.24 14.04 -4.08
C LYS A 64 3.14 14.81 -3.14
N ASN A 65 3.12 14.45 -1.86
CA ASN A 65 3.84 15.19 -0.83
C ASN A 65 4.57 14.24 0.13
N PRO A 66 5.90 14.12 0.04
CA PRO A 66 6.68 13.23 0.89
C PRO A 66 6.62 13.56 2.40
N ASP A 67 6.07 14.73 2.78
CA ASP A 67 5.82 15.13 4.17
C ASP A 67 4.47 14.65 4.72
N VAL A 68 3.74 13.80 3.97
CA VAL A 68 2.39 13.36 4.33
C VAL A 68 2.27 11.85 4.35
N LEU A 69 1.62 11.33 5.41
CA LEU A 69 1.18 9.93 5.54
C LEU A 69 -0.34 9.87 5.68
N MET A 70 -0.94 8.81 5.17
CA MET A 70 -2.29 8.38 5.54
C MET A 70 -2.17 7.29 6.60
N ILE A 71 -2.69 7.58 7.80
CA ILE A 71 -2.56 6.69 8.96
C ILE A 71 -3.92 6.38 9.58
N GLY A 72 -4.01 5.20 10.18
CA GLY A 72 -5.11 4.85 11.05
C GLY A 72 -4.74 5.08 12.50
N VAL A 73 -5.71 5.52 13.31
CA VAL A 73 -5.55 5.73 14.75
C VAL A 73 -6.78 5.24 15.47
N ASN A 74 -6.64 4.35 16.46
CA ASN A 74 -7.77 3.74 17.20
C ASN A 74 -8.07 4.48 18.53
N ASP A 75 -7.99 5.80 18.49
CA ASP A 75 -8.19 6.63 19.71
C ASP A 75 -9.66 6.63 20.16
N ARG A 76 -10.58 6.84 19.23
CA ARG A 76 -12.02 6.89 19.48
C ARG A 76 -12.61 5.51 19.83
N ASP A 77 -12.20 4.48 19.13
CA ASP A 77 -12.66 3.09 19.30
C ASP A 77 -11.46 2.14 19.19
N LYS A 78 -11.24 1.31 20.22
CA LYS A 78 -10.07 0.43 20.26
C LYS A 78 -10.08 -0.68 19.20
N ALA A 79 -11.25 -1.03 18.69
CA ALA A 79 -11.41 -2.04 17.64
C ALA A 79 -11.21 -1.47 16.23
N TRP A 80 -11.38 -0.16 16.04
CA TRP A 80 -11.43 0.46 14.72
C TRP A 80 -10.54 1.68 14.62
N HIS A 81 -9.77 1.76 13.54
CA HIS A 81 -8.91 2.90 13.26
C HIS A 81 -9.65 3.94 12.42
N ASP A 82 -9.76 5.15 12.94
CA ASP A 82 -10.15 6.30 12.13
C ASP A 82 -8.99 6.70 11.23
N LEU A 83 -9.28 7.15 10.01
CA LEU A 83 -8.27 7.53 9.04
C LEU A 83 -7.89 9.01 9.18
N TYR A 84 -6.60 9.28 9.28
CA TYR A 84 -6.03 10.62 9.36
C TYR A 84 -4.99 10.86 8.28
N ARG A 85 -4.87 12.11 7.89
CA ARG A 85 -3.70 12.66 7.22
C ARG A 85 -2.75 13.19 8.29
N LEU A 86 -1.53 12.67 8.31
CA LEU A 86 -0.46 13.10 9.21
C LEU A 86 0.58 13.89 8.44
N THR A 87 0.87 15.12 8.87
CA THR A 87 2.01 15.89 8.37
C THR A 87 3.25 15.56 9.20
N ILE A 88 4.26 14.95 8.61
CA ILE A 88 5.45 14.42 9.30
C ILE A 88 6.23 15.55 9.97
N SER A 89 6.50 16.65 9.28
CA SER A 89 7.29 17.78 9.79
C SER A 89 6.70 18.42 11.04
N THR A 90 5.37 18.48 11.15
CA THR A 90 4.66 19.16 12.24
C THR A 90 4.04 18.21 13.26
N GLY A 91 3.76 16.98 12.89
CA GLY A 91 2.95 16.03 13.66
C GLY A 91 1.44 16.35 13.64
N LYS A 92 0.99 17.25 12.74
CA LYS A 92 -0.44 17.61 12.63
C LYS A 92 -1.23 16.45 12.08
N LEU A 93 -2.34 16.11 12.75
CA LEU A 93 -3.34 15.15 12.33
C LEU A 93 -4.59 15.87 11.80
N GLU A 94 -5.09 15.44 10.65
CA GLU A 94 -6.33 15.91 10.06
C GLU A 94 -7.21 14.69 9.76
N LEU A 95 -8.41 14.63 10.36
CA LEU A 95 -9.36 13.53 10.16
C LEU A 95 -9.82 13.51 8.69
N MET A 96 -9.65 12.35 8.03
CA MET A 96 -10.13 12.10 6.66
C MET A 96 -11.40 11.26 6.64
N TYR A 97 -11.51 10.29 7.57
CA TYR A 97 -12.65 9.40 7.66
C TYR A 97 -12.84 8.88 9.08
N GLU A 98 -14.01 9.09 9.68
CA GLU A 98 -14.40 8.52 10.96
C GLU A 98 -14.95 7.11 10.72
N ASN A 99 -14.26 6.09 11.23
CA ASN A 99 -14.61 4.69 10.97
C ASN A 99 -15.77 4.21 11.84
N LYS A 100 -16.99 4.42 11.36
CA LYS A 100 -18.24 3.89 11.96
C LYS A 100 -18.73 2.62 11.26
N ASP A 101 -18.09 2.26 10.15
CA ASP A 101 -18.58 1.24 9.21
C ASP A 101 -17.73 -0.04 9.24
N ARG A 102 -16.91 -0.23 10.28
CA ARG A 102 -16.05 -1.43 10.45
C ARG A 102 -15.07 -1.61 9.28
N ILE A 103 -14.50 -0.51 8.83
CA ILE A 103 -13.51 -0.49 7.74
C ILE A 103 -12.18 -1.07 8.23
N THR A 104 -11.65 -2.03 7.49
CA THR A 104 -10.40 -2.73 7.81
C THR A 104 -9.20 -2.22 6.99
N GLY A 105 -9.45 -1.44 5.92
CA GLY A 105 -8.40 -0.89 5.08
C GLY A 105 -8.91 0.19 4.13
N TYR A 106 -7.97 0.92 3.56
CA TYR A 106 -8.21 2.09 2.72
C TYR A 106 -7.29 2.06 1.50
N ASP A 107 -7.81 2.44 0.34
CA ASP A 107 -7.05 2.57 -0.90
C ASP A 107 -7.18 3.97 -1.49
N PHE A 108 -6.06 4.46 -2.04
CA PHE A 108 -5.90 5.83 -2.54
C PHE A 108 -5.44 5.83 -3.99
N ASP A 109 -6.00 6.74 -4.77
CA ASP A 109 -5.55 6.96 -6.14
C ASP A 109 -4.20 7.69 -6.21
N TRP A 110 -3.72 7.97 -7.43
CA TRP A 110 -2.46 8.70 -7.64
C TRP A 110 -2.47 10.14 -7.13
N ASP A 111 -3.67 10.66 -6.86
CA ASP A 111 -3.86 12.02 -6.38
C ASP A 111 -4.14 12.09 -4.87
N ASP A 112 -3.87 11.00 -4.13
CA ASP A 112 -4.08 10.85 -2.69
C ASP A 112 -5.56 10.96 -2.27
N ASN A 113 -6.50 10.80 -3.22
CA ASN A 113 -7.91 10.73 -2.87
C ASN A 113 -8.25 9.35 -2.31
N LEU A 114 -8.97 9.30 -1.22
CA LEU A 114 -9.54 8.06 -0.69
C LEU A 114 -10.63 7.56 -1.65
N ARG A 115 -10.42 6.40 -2.27
CA ARG A 115 -11.29 5.88 -3.33
C ARG A 115 -12.00 4.59 -2.96
N VAL A 116 -11.32 3.66 -2.31
CA VAL A 116 -11.90 2.37 -1.91
C VAL A 116 -11.65 2.12 -0.44
N LEU A 117 -12.67 1.62 0.25
CA LEU A 117 -12.63 1.17 1.63
C LEU A 117 -12.92 -0.33 1.65
N TYR A 118 -12.22 -1.05 2.51
CA TYR A 118 -12.42 -2.49 2.71
C TYR A 118 -13.21 -2.72 3.98
N GLN A 119 -14.33 -3.41 3.85
CA GLN A 119 -15.17 -3.81 4.98
C GLN A 119 -15.21 -5.32 5.08
N THR A 120 -14.85 -5.86 6.24
CA THR A 120 -14.85 -7.31 6.47
C THR A 120 -15.95 -7.66 7.49
N ASP A 121 -16.81 -8.60 7.13
CA ASP A 121 -17.90 -9.08 8.01
C ASP A 121 -17.39 -10.11 9.04
N GLU A 122 -18.28 -10.54 9.94
CA GLU A 122 -17.94 -11.49 11.00
C GLU A 122 -17.62 -12.91 10.48
N LYS A 123 -17.97 -13.19 9.24
CA LYS A 123 -17.67 -14.47 8.57
C LYS A 123 -16.36 -14.43 7.78
N GLY A 124 -15.70 -13.26 7.76
CA GLY A 124 -14.47 -13.03 7.02
C GLY A 124 -14.65 -12.69 5.53
N ASN A 125 -15.89 -12.46 5.07
CA ASN A 125 -16.13 -11.96 3.72
C ASN A 125 -15.72 -10.49 3.64
N THR A 126 -15.08 -10.10 2.55
CA THR A 126 -14.61 -8.72 2.35
C THR A 126 -15.36 -8.04 1.23
N GLN A 127 -15.85 -6.85 1.51
CA GLN A 127 -16.53 -5.98 0.55
C GLN A 127 -15.68 -4.76 0.25
N PHE A 128 -15.57 -4.40 -1.02
CA PHE A 128 -14.91 -3.19 -1.51
C PHE A 128 -15.98 -2.13 -1.71
N LEU A 129 -15.86 -1.03 -0.98
CA LEU A 129 -16.78 0.10 -1.01
C LEU A 129 -16.11 1.27 -1.74
N TYR A 130 -16.65 1.63 -2.89
CA TYR A 130 -16.19 2.79 -3.65
C TYR A 130 -16.75 4.09 -3.06
N LYS A 131 -15.85 5.02 -2.74
CA LYS A 131 -16.21 6.33 -2.19
C LYS A 131 -16.37 7.35 -3.31
N ASN A 132 -17.60 7.87 -3.44
CA ASN A 132 -17.93 8.96 -4.34
C ASN A 132 -18.62 10.07 -3.54
N GLY A 133 -17.93 11.17 -3.26
CA GLY A 133 -18.35 12.15 -2.28
C GLY A 133 -18.49 11.51 -0.90
N ASP A 134 -19.65 11.62 -0.28
CA ASP A 134 -19.96 10.99 1.01
C ASP A 134 -20.60 9.61 0.87
N ALA A 135 -20.95 9.20 -0.34
CA ALA A 135 -21.58 7.92 -0.60
C ALA A 135 -20.52 6.79 -0.67
N LEU A 136 -20.84 5.67 -0.01
CA LEU A 136 -20.12 4.40 -0.12
C LEU A 136 -20.96 3.41 -0.92
N THR A 137 -20.44 2.96 -2.05
CA THR A 137 -21.16 2.02 -2.93
C THR A 137 -20.39 0.70 -3.00
N PRO A 138 -21.02 -0.43 -2.66
CA PRO A 138 -20.39 -1.75 -2.86
C PRO A 138 -20.11 -2.00 -4.35
N ILE A 139 -18.85 -2.31 -4.66
CA ILE A 139 -18.40 -2.54 -6.03
C ILE A 139 -17.88 -3.96 -6.26
N TYR A 140 -17.30 -4.57 -5.24
CA TYR A 140 -16.73 -5.91 -5.31
C TYR A 140 -16.85 -6.60 -3.96
N GLU A 141 -16.89 -7.93 -3.95
CA GLU A 141 -16.91 -8.71 -2.72
C GLU A 141 -16.19 -10.04 -2.92
N THR A 142 -15.61 -10.57 -1.87
CA THR A 142 -15.01 -11.90 -1.81
C THR A 142 -15.50 -12.65 -0.58
N SER A 143 -15.64 -13.96 -0.71
CA SER A 143 -15.79 -14.86 0.43
C SER A 143 -14.47 -15.03 1.17
N VAL A 144 -14.51 -15.62 2.36
CA VAL A 144 -13.31 -15.91 3.18
C VAL A 144 -12.30 -16.83 2.47
N THR A 145 -12.71 -17.59 1.46
CA THR A 145 -11.84 -18.49 0.69
C THR A 145 -11.30 -17.87 -0.60
N GLU A 146 -11.80 -16.71 -0.97
CA GLU A 146 -11.38 -15.98 -2.16
C GLU A 146 -10.43 -14.85 -1.77
N GLN A 147 -9.58 -14.46 -2.72
CA GLN A 147 -8.65 -13.35 -2.55
C GLN A 147 -8.96 -12.24 -3.54
N ALA A 148 -8.87 -11.01 -3.08
CA ALA A 148 -8.85 -9.84 -3.93
C ALA A 148 -8.00 -8.73 -3.30
N SER A 149 -7.24 -8.01 -4.13
CA SER A 149 -6.47 -6.83 -3.71
C SER A 149 -6.36 -5.83 -4.85
N ILE A 150 -6.33 -4.55 -4.51
CA ILE A 150 -6.03 -3.47 -5.45
C ILE A 150 -4.50 -3.31 -5.51
N SER A 151 -3.95 -3.30 -6.72
CA SER A 151 -2.51 -3.14 -6.99
C SER A 151 -2.17 -1.80 -7.64
N GLY A 152 -3.03 -0.81 -7.45
CA GLY A 152 -2.85 0.54 -7.95
C GLY A 152 -3.93 0.97 -8.94
N TRP A 153 -3.84 2.24 -9.36
CA TRP A 153 -4.79 2.88 -10.27
C TRP A 153 -4.16 3.08 -11.64
N ASN A 154 -4.98 3.15 -12.68
CA ASN A 154 -4.55 3.51 -14.02
C ASN A 154 -4.15 5.00 -14.10
N GLU A 155 -3.63 5.42 -15.25
CA GLU A 155 -3.01 6.73 -15.44
C GLU A 155 -3.93 7.91 -15.07
N ASP A 156 -5.23 7.82 -15.35
CA ASP A 156 -6.22 8.88 -15.15
C ASP A 156 -7.09 8.71 -13.89
N ASN A 157 -6.78 7.72 -13.03
CA ASN A 157 -7.53 7.38 -11.82
C ASN A 157 -8.99 6.95 -12.07
N SER A 158 -9.35 6.58 -13.29
CA SER A 158 -10.71 6.13 -13.60
C SER A 158 -10.97 4.68 -13.22
N LYS A 159 -9.92 3.84 -13.26
CA LYS A 159 -9.97 2.40 -13.02
C LYS A 159 -8.79 1.96 -12.15
N PHE A 160 -8.93 0.81 -11.51
CA PHE A 160 -7.85 0.23 -10.73
C PHE A 160 -7.53 -1.21 -11.16
N TYR A 161 -6.30 -1.61 -10.89
CA TYR A 161 -5.82 -2.95 -11.13
C TYR A 161 -6.24 -3.86 -9.97
N LEU A 162 -7.08 -4.86 -10.27
CA LEU A 162 -7.58 -5.84 -9.33
C LEU A 162 -6.92 -7.18 -9.57
N ILE A 163 -6.32 -7.74 -8.52
CA ILE A 163 -5.80 -9.10 -8.50
C ILE A 163 -6.80 -9.94 -7.73
N THR A 164 -7.34 -11.00 -8.33
CA THR A 164 -8.36 -11.84 -7.69
C THR A 164 -8.38 -13.26 -8.21
N ASN A 165 -8.85 -14.19 -7.36
CA ASN A 165 -9.21 -15.56 -7.73
C ASN A 165 -10.70 -15.85 -7.55
N LYS A 166 -11.55 -14.82 -7.50
CA LYS A 166 -12.99 -14.97 -7.26
C LYS A 166 -13.67 -15.88 -8.28
N GLY A 167 -14.60 -16.67 -7.79
CA GLY A 167 -15.44 -17.58 -8.60
C GLY A 167 -14.73 -18.91 -8.91
N GLU A 168 -14.75 -19.32 -10.19
CA GLU A 168 -14.15 -20.59 -10.63
C GLU A 168 -12.62 -20.51 -10.86
N LEU A 169 -12.00 -19.37 -10.54
CA LEU A 169 -10.57 -19.18 -10.70
C LEU A 169 -9.82 -19.93 -9.61
N ASN A 170 -8.92 -20.83 -10.01
CA ASN A 170 -8.02 -21.50 -9.07
C ASN A 170 -6.81 -20.62 -8.70
N LEU A 171 -6.36 -19.78 -9.63
CA LEU A 171 -5.20 -18.92 -9.49
C LEU A 171 -5.61 -17.45 -9.60
N THR A 172 -4.91 -16.59 -8.88
CA THR A 172 -5.13 -15.15 -8.97
C THR A 172 -4.80 -14.64 -10.37
N THR A 173 -5.61 -13.71 -10.82
CA THR A 173 -5.58 -13.15 -12.19
C THR A 173 -5.67 -11.63 -12.09
N LEU A 174 -4.98 -10.92 -12.97
CA LEU A 174 -5.01 -9.46 -13.05
C LEU A 174 -6.14 -8.98 -13.94
N TYR A 175 -6.95 -8.09 -13.41
CA TYR A 175 -8.02 -7.37 -14.11
C TYR A 175 -7.83 -5.86 -13.99
N LEU A 176 -8.41 -5.11 -14.91
CA LEU A 176 -8.69 -3.69 -14.77
C LEU A 176 -10.16 -3.53 -14.44
N MET A 177 -10.47 -2.92 -13.29
CA MET A 177 -11.84 -2.73 -12.81
C MET A 177 -12.26 -1.28 -12.91
N ASP A 178 -13.43 -1.05 -13.48
CA ASP A 178 -14.13 0.23 -13.45
C ASP A 178 -15.03 0.29 -12.21
N PRO A 179 -14.75 1.17 -11.23
CA PRO A 179 -15.53 1.22 -9.99
C PRO A 179 -16.96 1.76 -10.17
N VAL A 180 -17.24 2.44 -11.30
CA VAL A 180 -18.56 3.03 -11.58
C VAL A 180 -19.48 2.01 -12.26
N THR A 181 -18.98 1.37 -13.32
CA THR A 181 -19.76 0.36 -14.08
C THR A 181 -19.64 -1.03 -13.48
N LYS A 182 -18.66 -1.26 -12.61
CA LYS A 182 -18.26 -2.56 -12.03
C LYS A 182 -17.77 -3.58 -13.07
N GLU A 183 -17.44 -3.11 -14.26
CA GLU A 183 -16.91 -3.95 -15.33
C GLU A 183 -15.49 -4.39 -15.00
N LEU A 184 -15.21 -5.67 -15.22
CA LEU A 184 -13.88 -6.29 -15.13
C LEU A 184 -13.35 -6.56 -16.55
N THR A 185 -12.25 -5.93 -16.89
CA THR A 185 -11.51 -6.22 -18.12
C THR A 185 -10.31 -7.10 -17.79
N TYR A 186 -10.26 -8.31 -18.33
CA TYR A 186 -9.12 -9.22 -18.17
C TYR A 186 -7.84 -8.57 -18.72
N ILE A 187 -6.76 -8.63 -17.96
CA ILE A 187 -5.43 -8.20 -18.40
C ILE A 187 -4.56 -9.42 -18.65
N GLU A 188 -4.22 -10.18 -17.60
CA GLU A 188 -3.39 -11.38 -17.73
C GLU A 188 -3.47 -12.32 -16.52
N SER A 189 -3.05 -13.55 -16.73
CA SER A 189 -2.78 -14.57 -15.71
C SER A 189 -1.52 -15.33 -16.11
N ASP A 190 -1.01 -16.21 -15.25
CA ASP A 190 0.17 -17.01 -15.60
C ASP A 190 -0.04 -17.75 -16.93
N PRO A 191 0.78 -17.50 -17.97
CA PRO A 191 0.64 -18.15 -19.27
C PRO A 191 0.82 -19.67 -19.19
N LYS A 192 1.47 -20.17 -18.14
CA LYS A 192 1.63 -21.61 -17.88
C LYS A 192 0.53 -22.20 -17.01
N LYS A 193 -0.34 -21.38 -16.44
CA LYS A 193 -1.43 -21.76 -15.51
C LYS A 193 -0.96 -22.63 -14.33
N LYS A 194 0.16 -22.28 -13.74
CA LYS A 194 0.80 -23.04 -12.65
C LYS A 194 0.90 -22.27 -11.33
N VAL A 195 0.96 -20.95 -11.40
CA VAL A 195 1.16 -20.10 -10.25
C VAL A 195 0.20 -18.90 -10.27
N ASP A 196 0.00 -18.32 -9.11
CA ASP A 196 -0.74 -17.08 -8.94
C ASP A 196 -0.07 -15.92 -9.68
N PHE A 197 -0.86 -14.90 -10.02
CA PHE A 197 -0.31 -13.61 -10.43
C PHE A 197 0.58 -13.07 -9.31
N GLY A 198 1.85 -12.83 -9.60
CA GLY A 198 2.86 -12.51 -8.59
C GLY A 198 2.94 -11.03 -8.25
N GLY A 199 2.89 -10.14 -9.25
CA GLY A 199 3.00 -8.72 -8.97
C GLY A 199 2.86 -7.82 -10.21
N LEU A 200 2.42 -6.59 -9.93
CA LEU A 200 2.31 -5.48 -10.86
C LEU A 200 3.23 -4.35 -10.41
N SER A 201 4.14 -3.92 -11.28
CA SER A 201 4.99 -2.76 -11.05
C SER A 201 4.50 -1.59 -11.89
N LEU A 202 4.26 -0.45 -11.25
CA LEU A 202 3.80 0.78 -11.89
C LEU A 202 4.87 1.87 -11.77
N ASP A 203 5.11 2.59 -12.85
CA ASP A 203 5.97 3.78 -12.84
C ASP A 203 5.24 4.93 -12.14
N ARG A 204 5.86 5.46 -11.10
CA ARG A 204 5.25 6.51 -10.28
C ARG A 204 5.05 7.84 -11.01
N ASN A 205 5.91 8.15 -11.97
CA ASN A 205 5.86 9.42 -12.70
C ASN A 205 4.91 9.35 -13.88
N THR A 206 4.98 8.26 -14.65
CA THR A 206 4.13 8.07 -15.84
C THR A 206 2.82 7.33 -15.54
N ARG A 207 2.72 6.69 -14.37
CA ARG A 207 1.59 5.86 -13.92
C ARG A 207 1.33 4.62 -14.80
N LYS A 208 2.30 4.26 -15.65
CA LYS A 208 2.21 3.13 -16.58
C LYS A 208 2.75 1.85 -15.96
N ILE A 209 2.32 0.73 -16.52
CA ILE A 209 2.87 -0.57 -16.14
C ILE A 209 4.32 -0.67 -16.61
N ILE A 210 5.23 -0.90 -15.66
CA ILE A 210 6.63 -1.24 -15.92
C ILE A 210 6.74 -2.71 -16.28
N SER A 211 6.20 -3.58 -15.42
CA SER A 211 6.25 -5.03 -15.58
C SER A 211 5.16 -5.72 -14.78
N THR A 212 4.90 -6.96 -15.18
CA THR A 212 4.18 -7.95 -14.36
C THR A 212 5.11 -9.10 -14.03
N SER A 213 4.83 -9.86 -12.99
CA SER A 213 5.70 -10.96 -12.57
C SER A 213 4.92 -12.18 -12.09
N TYR A 214 5.59 -13.33 -12.18
CA TYR A 214 5.10 -14.62 -11.69
C TYR A 214 6.24 -15.34 -10.99
N THR A 215 5.98 -15.92 -9.82
CA THR A 215 7.00 -16.61 -9.03
C THR A 215 6.65 -18.10 -8.91
N ALA A 216 7.50 -18.94 -9.51
CA ALA A 216 7.55 -20.37 -9.27
C ALA A 216 8.84 -20.69 -8.52
N ASP A 217 9.75 -21.46 -9.10
CA ASP A 217 11.10 -21.67 -8.54
C ASP A 217 11.92 -20.37 -8.58
N LYS A 218 11.63 -19.51 -9.55
CA LYS A 218 12.22 -18.17 -9.73
C LYS A 218 11.17 -17.20 -10.20
N THR A 219 11.38 -15.92 -9.91
CA THR A 219 10.55 -14.84 -10.44
C THR A 219 10.86 -14.60 -11.91
N VAL A 220 9.82 -14.55 -12.73
CA VAL A 220 9.88 -14.21 -14.14
C VAL A 220 9.12 -12.91 -14.35
N TYR A 221 9.78 -11.95 -15.00
CA TYR A 221 9.21 -10.64 -15.32
C TYR A 221 8.76 -10.58 -16.77
N PHE A 222 7.63 -9.93 -16.99
CA PHE A 222 7.09 -9.57 -18.30
C PHE A 222 7.11 -8.04 -18.41
N TRP A 223 8.15 -7.54 -19.06
CA TRP A 223 8.41 -6.10 -19.17
C TRP A 223 7.48 -5.41 -20.15
N ARG A 224 6.99 -4.24 -19.77
CA ARG A 224 6.23 -3.31 -20.62
C ARG A 224 7.02 -2.01 -20.87
N ASP A 225 8.04 -1.75 -20.06
CA ASP A 225 8.98 -0.64 -20.23
C ASP A 225 10.34 -1.17 -20.67
N LYS A 226 10.79 -0.71 -21.84
CA LYS A 226 12.02 -1.18 -22.47
C LYS A 226 13.28 -0.75 -21.69
N THR A 227 13.26 0.43 -21.08
CA THR A 227 14.40 0.94 -20.30
C THR A 227 14.63 0.10 -19.06
N TRP A 228 13.55 -0.26 -18.37
CA TRP A 228 13.60 -1.16 -17.21
C TRP A 228 14.06 -2.56 -17.58
N GLU A 229 13.60 -3.10 -18.71
CA GLU A 229 14.05 -4.39 -19.25
C GLU A 229 15.57 -4.37 -19.55
N GLU A 230 16.07 -3.34 -20.21
CA GLU A 230 17.50 -3.20 -20.53
C GLU A 230 18.34 -3.11 -19.24
N ASN A 231 17.91 -2.34 -18.25
CA ASN A 231 18.59 -2.25 -16.95
C ASN A 231 18.61 -3.60 -16.21
N TYR A 232 17.49 -4.31 -16.20
CA TYR A 232 17.40 -5.65 -15.61
C TYR A 232 18.37 -6.63 -16.29
N ASN A 233 18.35 -6.68 -17.61
CA ASN A 233 19.23 -7.56 -18.39
C ASN A 233 20.71 -7.23 -18.18
N PHE A 234 21.06 -5.95 -18.08
CA PHE A 234 22.42 -5.51 -17.76
C PHE A 234 22.87 -6.03 -16.38
N LEU A 235 22.00 -5.89 -15.36
CA LEU A 235 22.33 -6.36 -14.01
C LEU A 235 22.42 -7.89 -13.96
N GLN A 236 21.54 -8.63 -14.64
CA GLN A 236 21.61 -10.08 -14.74
C GLN A 236 22.94 -10.56 -15.36
N GLN A 237 23.44 -9.85 -16.35
CA GLN A 237 24.76 -10.15 -16.96
C GLN A 237 25.92 -9.84 -15.99
N LYS A 238 25.81 -8.79 -15.16
CA LYS A 238 26.83 -8.42 -14.18
C LYS A 238 26.88 -9.37 -12.97
N PHE A 239 25.74 -9.95 -12.63
CA PHE A 239 25.59 -10.84 -11.46
C PHE A 239 25.05 -12.23 -11.87
N PRO A 240 25.81 -13.02 -12.65
CA PRO A 240 25.33 -14.30 -13.16
C PRO A 240 25.00 -15.26 -12.02
N GLY A 241 23.84 -15.91 -12.12
CA GLY A 241 23.35 -16.86 -11.12
C GLY A 241 22.74 -16.23 -9.86
N ARG A 242 22.64 -14.89 -9.80
CA ARG A 242 21.90 -14.16 -8.74
C ARG A 242 20.54 -13.76 -9.22
N GLU A 243 19.58 -13.69 -8.30
CA GLU A 243 18.33 -13.01 -8.54
C GLU A 243 18.53 -11.50 -8.38
N VAL A 244 17.95 -10.73 -9.29
CA VAL A 244 17.93 -9.27 -9.27
C VAL A 244 16.50 -8.84 -9.09
N ASP A 245 16.26 -8.00 -8.10
CA ASP A 245 14.97 -7.39 -7.83
C ASP A 245 15.14 -5.88 -7.69
N PHE A 246 14.16 -5.13 -8.19
CA PHE A 246 14.12 -3.67 -8.04
C PHE A 246 13.17 -3.34 -6.88
N GLN A 247 13.73 -2.71 -5.85
CA GLN A 247 12.97 -2.17 -4.73
C GLN A 247 12.96 -0.65 -4.82
N SER A 248 11.78 -0.04 -4.74
CA SER A 248 11.59 1.41 -4.71
C SER A 248 11.44 1.93 -3.30
#